data_c4c8297cb38df425743269f687963e25
#
_entry.id   c4c8297cb38df425743269f687963e25
#
_cell.length_a   1.000
_cell.length_b   1.000
_cell.length_c   1.000
_cell.angle_alpha   90.00
_cell.angle_beta   90.00
_cell.angle_gamma   90.00
#
_symmetry.space_group_name_H-M   'P 1'
#
loop_
_entity.id
_entity.type
_entity.pdbx_description
1 polymer ?
#
loop_
_entity_poly.entity_id
_entity_poly.type
_entity_poly.pdbx_seq_one_letter_code
_entity_poly.pdbx_strand_id
1 'polypeptide(L)' 'MKAKDIRAMTVEETETKLKELTVELFNLRFQHATGQLENSMRLPQTKKDIARVRTILNEKKGELRK' A
#
# COMPACT_ATOMS: atom_id res chain seq x y z
N MET A 1 -3.43 8.24 -2.38
CA MET A 1 -4.28 7.16 -2.95
C MET A 1 -5.65 7.20 -2.31
N LYS A 2 -6.69 7.25 -3.11
CA LYS A 2 -8.06 7.35 -2.61
C LYS A 2 -8.69 5.97 -2.51
N ALA A 3 -9.50 5.75 -1.46
CA ALA A 3 -10.21 4.49 -1.26
C ALA A 3 -11.09 4.14 -2.47
N LYS A 4 -11.70 5.14 -3.08
CA LYS A 4 -12.52 4.98 -4.29
C LYS A 4 -11.73 4.30 -5.41
N ASP A 5 -10.49 4.71 -5.63
CA ASP A 5 -9.64 4.17 -6.68
C ASP A 5 -9.31 2.70 -6.41
N ILE A 6 -9.04 2.39 -5.15
CA ILE A 6 -8.71 1.02 -4.74
C ILE A 6 -9.92 0.10 -4.87
N ARG A 7 -11.09 0.60 -4.51
CA ARG A 7 -12.34 -0.18 -4.62
C ARG A 7 -12.71 -0.50 -6.06
N ALA A 8 -12.26 0.33 -7.01
CA ALA A 8 -12.48 0.07 -8.43
C ALA A 8 -11.58 -1.02 -9.00
N MET A 9 -10.54 -1.41 -8.28
CA MET A 9 -9.60 -2.45 -8.71
C MET A 9 -10.18 -3.84 -8.46
N THR A 10 -9.71 -4.84 -9.23
CA THR A 10 -10.02 -6.25 -8.94
C THR A 10 -9.23 -6.68 -7.70
N VAL A 11 -9.58 -7.85 -7.13
CA VAL A 11 -8.83 -8.43 -6.01
C VAL A 11 -7.37 -8.62 -6.40
N GLU A 12 -7.12 -9.16 -7.60
CA GLU A 12 -5.75 -9.41 -8.07
C GLU A 12 -4.96 -8.11 -8.21
N GLU A 13 -5.58 -7.09 -8.79
CA GLU A 13 -4.94 -5.78 -8.92
C GLU A 13 -4.62 -5.17 -7.56
N THR A 14 -5.54 -5.33 -6.60
CA THR A 14 -5.35 -4.83 -5.25
C THR A 14 -4.20 -5.54 -4.55
N GLU A 15 -4.09 -6.87 -4.73
CA GLU A 15 -2.97 -7.64 -4.16
C GLU A 15 -1.63 -7.21 -4.77
N THR A 16 -1.60 -7.00 -6.08
CA THR A 16 -0.40 -6.52 -6.77
C THR A 16 0.00 -5.14 -6.25
N LYS A 17 -0.98 -4.25 -6.08
CA LYS A 17 -0.72 -2.92 -5.54
C LYS A 17 -0.16 -2.99 -4.13
N LEU A 18 -0.68 -3.88 -3.30
CA LEU A 18 -0.18 -4.07 -1.94
C LEU A 18 1.29 -4.53 -1.95
N LYS A 19 1.64 -5.44 -2.83
CA LYS A 19 3.03 -5.90 -2.98
C LYS A 19 3.95 -4.76 -3.40
N GLU A 20 3.52 -3.97 -4.40
CA GLU A 20 4.30 -2.83 -4.88
C GLU A 20 4.55 -1.82 -3.78
N LEU A 21 3.52 -1.49 -2.98
CA LEU A 21 3.65 -0.55 -1.88
C LEU A 21 4.56 -1.09 -0.78
N THR A 22 4.50 -2.40 -0.53
CA THR A 22 5.37 -3.03 0.48
C THR A 22 6.84 -2.94 0.07
N VAL A 23 7.14 -3.21 -1.20
CA VAL A 23 8.50 -3.08 -1.74
C VAL A 23 8.95 -1.61 -1.68
N GLU A 24 8.06 -0.69 -2.05
CA GLU A 24 8.36 0.74 -1.98
C GLU A 24 8.71 1.16 -0.55
N LEU A 25 7.94 0.71 0.43
CA LEU A 25 8.21 1.03 1.84
C LEU A 25 9.57 0.49 2.28
N PHE A 26 9.90 -0.73 1.86
CA PHE A 26 11.19 -1.33 2.18
C PHE A 26 12.33 -0.47 1.61
N ASN A 27 12.20 -0.06 0.35
CA ASN A 27 13.21 0.78 -0.31
C ASN A 27 13.33 2.14 0.37
N LEU A 28 12.20 2.75 0.76
CA LEU A 28 12.21 4.03 1.46
C LEU A 28 12.90 3.92 2.81
N ARG A 29 12.66 2.84 3.55
CA ARG A 29 13.33 2.59 4.83
C ARG A 29 14.84 2.43 4.65
N PHE A 30 15.24 1.71 3.61
CA PHE A 30 16.65 1.54 3.29
C PHE A 30 17.30 2.89 2.98
N GLN A 31 16.67 3.71 2.12
CA GLN A 31 17.17 5.04 1.79
C GLN A 31 17.26 5.92 3.03
N HIS A 32 16.29 5.84 3.92
CA HIS A 32 16.31 6.61 5.17
C HIS A 32 17.49 6.19 6.05
N ALA A 33 17.71 4.88 6.17
CA ALA A 33 18.80 4.35 6.99
C ALA A 33 20.17 4.75 6.47
N THR A 34 20.30 4.91 5.15
CA THR A 34 21.57 5.31 4.51
C THR A 34 21.71 6.83 4.33
N GLY A 35 20.73 7.59 4.78
CA GLY A 35 20.73 9.05 4.65
C GLY A 35 20.43 9.56 3.26
N GLN A 36 19.92 8.73 2.37
CA GLN A 36 19.65 9.08 0.97
C GLN A 36 18.23 9.54 0.71
N LEU A 37 17.34 9.40 1.70
CA LEU A 37 15.92 9.77 1.53
C LEU A 37 15.75 11.28 1.67
N GLU A 38 15.34 11.94 0.59
CA GLU A 38 15.16 13.39 0.56
C GLU A 38 13.88 13.84 1.28
N ASN A 39 12.82 13.06 1.19
CA ASN A 39 11.52 13.40 1.78
C ASN A 39 11.05 12.30 2.71
N SER A 40 11.31 12.48 4.02
CA SER A 40 10.94 11.50 5.04
C SER A 40 9.42 11.33 5.20
N MET A 41 8.63 12.29 4.73
CA MET A 41 7.16 12.19 4.80
C MET A 41 6.60 11.07 3.93
N ARG A 42 7.37 10.58 2.98
CA ARG A 42 6.95 9.46 2.15
C ARG A 42 6.81 8.17 2.97
N LEU A 43 7.56 8.03 4.05
CA LEU A 43 7.46 6.85 4.92
C LEU A 43 6.07 6.69 5.55
N PRO A 44 5.58 7.68 6.33
CA PRO A 44 4.24 7.56 6.91
C PRO A 44 3.14 7.54 5.86
N GLN A 45 3.31 8.25 4.75
CA GLN A 45 2.34 8.25 3.67
C GLN A 45 2.19 6.86 3.05
N THR A 46 3.31 6.21 2.76
CA THR A 46 3.31 4.86 2.18
C THR A 46 2.71 3.85 3.16
N LYS A 47 3.01 3.98 4.45
CA LYS A 47 2.40 3.13 5.48
C LYS A 47 0.89 3.27 5.51
N LYS A 48 0.37 4.49 5.39
CA LYS A 48 -1.07 4.75 5.35
C LYS A 48 -1.70 4.13 4.10
N ASP A 49 -1.03 4.24 2.95
CA ASP A 49 -1.50 3.64 1.72
C ASP A 49 -1.58 2.11 1.84
N ILE A 50 -0.56 1.50 2.43
CA ILE A 50 -0.54 0.05 2.66
C ILE A 50 -1.72 -0.36 3.55
N ALA A 51 -1.93 0.34 4.65
CA ALA A 51 -3.03 0.05 5.57
C ALA A 51 -4.38 0.16 4.87
N ARG A 52 -4.57 1.19 4.06
CA ARG A 52 -5.81 1.42 3.31
C ARG A 52 -6.05 0.31 2.29
N VAL A 53 -5.03 -0.03 1.51
CA VAL A 53 -5.14 -1.08 0.50
C VAL A 53 -5.44 -2.43 1.17
N ARG A 54 -4.75 -2.72 2.28
CA ARG A 54 -4.96 -3.97 3.02
C ARG A 54 -6.39 -4.07 3.56
N THR A 55 -6.91 -2.99 4.11
CA THR A 55 -8.28 -2.95 4.65
C THR A 55 -9.29 -3.22 3.54
N ILE A 56 -9.15 -2.55 2.40
CA ILE A 56 -10.06 -2.72 1.28
C ILE A 56 -9.93 -4.12 0.67
N LEU A 57 -8.72 -4.66 0.60
CA LEU A 57 -8.50 -6.02 0.13
C LEU A 57 -9.23 -7.03 1.01
N ASN A 58 -9.16 -6.86 2.34
CA ASN A 58 -9.87 -7.72 3.28
C ASN A 58 -11.38 -7.62 3.10
N GLU A 59 -11.90 -6.43 2.87
CA GLU A 59 -13.33 -6.23 2.58
C GLU A 59 -13.74 -7.01 1.33
N LYS A 60 -12.94 -6.90 0.25
CA LYS A 60 -13.22 -7.60 -1.00
C LYS A 60 -13.20 -9.11 -0.83
N LYS A 61 -12.23 -9.63 -0.10
CA LYS A 61 -12.12 -11.07 0.18
C LYS A 61 -13.28 -11.54 1.05
N GLY A 62 -13.70 -10.73 2.00
CA GLY A 62 -14.86 -11.02 2.84
C GLY A 62 -16.13 -11.14 2.02
N GLU A 63 -16.34 -10.27 1.05
CA GLU A 63 -17.49 -10.31 0.15
C GLU A 63 -17.49 -11.58 -0.70
N LEU A 64 -16.31 -11.97 -1.17
CA LEU A 64 -16.19 -13.18 -2.00
C LEU A 64 -16.44 -14.47 -1.22
N ARG A 65 -16.25 -14.44 0.10
CA ARG A 65 -16.45 -15.61 0.96
C ARG A 65 -17.90 -15.82 1.36
N LYS A 66 -18.76 -14.88 1.07
CA LYS A 66 -20.20 -15.00 1.30
C LYS A 66 -20.86 -15.74 0.11
#